data_03cae700d361d7f9160fe064ebf682e2
#
_entry.id   03cae700d361d7f9160fe064ebf682e2
#
_cell.length_a   1.000
_cell.length_b   1.000
_cell.length_c   1.000
_cell.angle_alpha   90.00
_cell.angle_beta   90.00
_cell.angle_gamma   90.00
#
_symmetry.space_group_name_H-M   'P 1'
#
loop_
_entity.id
_entity.type
_entity.pdbx_description
1 polymer ?
#
loop_
_entity_poly.entity_id
_entity_poly.type
_entity_poly.pdbx_seq_one_letter_code
_entity_poly.pdbx_strand_id
1 'polypeptide(L)'
;MTVLDSNVWIALFDKDDSLHARAQRMVSELKDSIALPEYVILEVTTVLSQKAGKSFADSFLQKVCANRDIQIIASSKQFLDEVIELYLFQSRGGLSFVDYALLFLSRRMKILTFDNDLEKTLK
;
A
#
# COMPACT_ATOMS: atom_id res chain seq x y z
N MET A 1 -1.68 -0.62 -13.92
CA MET A 1 -1.67 -1.22 -12.58
C MET A 1 -1.98 -0.18 -11.51
N THR A 2 -2.60 -0.61 -10.44
CA THR A 2 -2.94 0.25 -9.31
C THR A 2 -2.25 -0.29 -8.05
N VAL A 3 -1.63 0.61 -7.30
CA VAL A 3 -1.03 0.30 -6.00
C VAL A 3 -2.00 0.71 -4.91
N LEU A 4 -2.27 -0.18 -3.97
CA LEU A 4 -3.05 0.14 -2.78
C LEU A 4 -2.10 0.42 -1.62
N ASP A 5 -2.29 1.56 -0.96
CA ASP A 5 -1.55 1.87 0.26
C ASP A 5 -1.90 0.86 1.36
N SER A 6 -1.04 0.72 2.34
CA SER A 6 -1.23 -0.22 3.45
C SER A 6 -2.56 -0.02 4.17
N ASN A 7 -3.01 1.23 4.36
CA ASN A 7 -4.29 1.51 5.03
C ASN A 7 -5.49 0.91 4.28
N VAL A 8 -5.42 0.82 2.95
CA VAL A 8 -6.49 0.20 2.16
C VAL A 8 -6.48 -1.32 2.35
N TRP A 9 -5.28 -1.95 2.29
CA TRP A 9 -5.15 -3.39 2.54
C TRP A 9 -5.62 -3.77 3.94
N ILE A 10 -5.22 -3.01 4.95
CA ILE A 10 -5.61 -3.27 6.34
C ILE A 10 -7.13 -3.20 6.49
N ALA A 11 -7.76 -2.19 5.91
CA ALA A 11 -9.22 -2.05 5.95
C ALA A 11 -9.93 -3.20 5.22
N LEU A 12 -9.36 -3.72 4.14
CA LEU A 12 -9.92 -4.87 3.42
C LEU A 12 -9.90 -6.14 4.27
N PHE A 13 -8.86 -6.38 5.04
CA PHE A 13 -8.65 -7.62 5.76
C PHE A 13 -9.08 -7.56 7.22
N ASP A 14 -9.32 -6.38 7.76
CA ASP A 14 -9.86 -6.20 9.12
C ASP A 14 -11.31 -5.75 9.02
N LYS A 15 -12.24 -6.68 9.18
CA LYS A 15 -13.67 -6.39 9.06
C LYS A 15 -14.19 -5.41 10.11
N ASP A 16 -13.45 -5.22 11.20
CA ASP A 16 -13.79 -4.27 12.25
C ASP A 16 -13.23 -2.87 11.98
N ASP A 17 -12.46 -2.70 10.91
CA ASP A 17 -11.97 -1.39 10.50
C ASP A 17 -13.14 -0.53 10.00
N SER A 18 -13.20 0.72 10.45
CA SER A 18 -14.27 1.64 10.07
C SER A 18 -14.36 1.89 8.56
N LEU A 19 -13.25 1.68 7.84
CA LEU A 19 -13.15 1.89 6.40
C LEU A 19 -13.30 0.60 5.59
N HIS A 20 -13.65 -0.52 6.25
CA HIS A 20 -13.73 -1.83 5.59
C HIS A 20 -14.66 -1.82 4.38
N ALA A 21 -15.89 -1.34 4.55
CA ALA A 21 -16.86 -1.31 3.45
C ALA A 21 -16.43 -0.40 2.31
N ARG A 22 -15.82 0.74 2.65
CA ARG A 22 -15.30 1.68 1.66
C ARG A 22 -14.16 1.06 0.86
N ALA A 23 -13.25 0.35 1.55
CA ALA A 23 -12.14 -0.34 0.89
C ALA A 23 -12.66 -1.42 -0.06
N GLN A 24 -13.65 -2.20 0.36
CA GLN A 24 -14.26 -3.23 -0.50
C GLN A 24 -14.84 -2.62 -1.77
N ARG A 25 -15.58 -1.53 -1.65
CA ARG A 25 -16.15 -0.85 -2.82
C ARG A 25 -15.05 -0.31 -3.74
N MET A 26 -14.06 0.33 -3.17
CA MET A 26 -12.95 0.91 -3.92
C MET A 26 -12.22 -0.15 -4.75
N VAL A 27 -11.92 -1.29 -4.14
CA VAL A 27 -11.21 -2.38 -4.82
C VAL A 27 -12.11 -3.08 -5.84
N SER A 28 -13.40 -3.26 -5.54
CA SER A 28 -14.34 -3.89 -6.48
C SER A 28 -14.52 -3.09 -7.78
N GLU A 29 -14.28 -1.80 -7.75
CA GLU A 29 -14.38 -0.93 -8.91
C GLU A 29 -13.12 -0.89 -9.78
N LEU A 30 -12.02 -1.49 -9.31
CA LEU A 30 -10.78 -1.53 -10.08
C LEU A 30 -10.94 -2.47 -11.28
N LYS A 31 -10.48 -2.01 -12.43
CA LYS A 31 -10.55 -2.78 -13.68
C LYS A 31 -9.19 -3.30 -14.13
N ASP A 32 -8.11 -2.80 -13.54
CA ASP A 32 -6.77 -3.23 -13.85
C ASP A 32 -6.19 -4.09 -12.73
N SER A 33 -5.00 -4.66 -12.97
CA SER A 33 -4.32 -5.46 -11.97
C SER A 33 -3.77 -4.60 -10.83
N ILE A 34 -3.55 -5.24 -9.68
CA ILE A 34 -3.02 -4.59 -8.49
C ILE A 34 -1.53 -4.88 -8.39
N ALA A 35 -0.75 -3.84 -8.14
CA ALA A 35 0.66 -3.98 -7.82
C ALA A 35 0.82 -3.89 -6.32
N LEU A 36 1.52 -4.86 -5.74
CA LEU A 36 1.75 -4.94 -4.29
C LEU A 36 3.25 -4.88 -4.01
N PRO A 37 3.77 -3.70 -3.64
CA PRO A 37 5.18 -3.58 -3.30
C PRO A 37 5.55 -4.39 -2.06
N GLU A 38 6.75 -4.92 -2.05
CA GLU A 38 7.27 -5.74 -0.96
C GLU A 38 7.16 -5.04 0.39
N TYR A 39 7.54 -3.77 0.48
CA TYR A 39 7.50 -3.04 1.74
C TYR A 39 6.06 -2.85 2.27
N VAL A 40 5.07 -2.81 1.37
CA VAL A 40 3.67 -2.76 1.79
C VAL A 40 3.26 -4.08 2.43
N ILE A 41 3.74 -5.21 1.90
CA ILE A 41 3.50 -6.53 2.53
C ILE A 41 4.02 -6.55 3.96
N LEU A 42 5.24 -6.06 4.17
CA LEU A 42 5.84 -6.01 5.52
C LEU A 42 4.99 -5.19 6.48
N GLU A 43 4.57 -4.02 6.05
CA GLU A 43 3.77 -3.12 6.88
C GLU A 43 2.39 -3.69 7.18
N VAL A 44 1.67 -4.16 6.16
CA VAL A 44 0.31 -4.70 6.32
C VAL A 44 0.33 -5.94 7.23
N THR A 45 1.26 -6.87 6.98
CA THR A 45 1.37 -8.09 7.80
C THR A 45 1.64 -7.74 9.25
N THR A 46 2.55 -6.81 9.50
CA THR A 46 2.90 -6.39 10.86
C THR A 46 1.69 -5.77 11.58
N VAL A 47 1.01 -4.84 10.93
CA VAL A 47 -0.14 -4.14 11.53
C VAL A 47 -1.31 -5.11 11.75
N LEU A 48 -1.62 -5.96 10.78
CA LEU A 48 -2.71 -6.94 10.93
C LEU A 48 -2.44 -7.90 12.09
N SER A 49 -1.21 -8.40 12.22
CA SER A 49 -0.88 -9.32 13.30
C SER A 49 -1.02 -8.67 14.68
N GLN A 50 -0.69 -7.40 14.79
CA GLN A 50 -0.80 -6.65 16.05
C GLN A 50 -2.23 -6.22 16.36
N LYS A 51 -2.98 -5.77 15.36
CA LYS A 51 -4.29 -5.18 15.54
C LYS A 51 -5.42 -6.21 15.54
N ALA A 52 -5.36 -7.20 14.65
CA ALA A 52 -6.45 -8.16 14.44
C ALA A 52 -6.05 -9.61 14.73
N GLY A 53 -4.76 -9.90 14.82
CA GLY A 53 -4.25 -11.23 15.16
C GLY A 53 -3.59 -11.94 13.99
N LYS A 54 -2.81 -12.97 14.32
CA LYS A 54 -2.01 -13.70 13.33
C LYS A 54 -2.86 -14.33 12.24
N SER A 55 -4.07 -14.80 12.55
CA SER A 55 -4.94 -15.44 11.55
C SER A 55 -5.33 -14.50 10.42
N PHE A 56 -5.52 -13.21 10.72
CA PHE A 56 -5.79 -12.21 9.70
C PHE A 56 -4.57 -11.90 8.84
N ALA A 57 -3.39 -11.84 9.47
CA ALA A 57 -2.14 -11.67 8.74
C ALA A 57 -1.88 -12.87 7.81
N ASP A 58 -2.09 -14.09 8.31
CA ASP A 58 -1.96 -15.31 7.50
C ASP A 58 -2.91 -15.28 6.30
N SER A 59 -4.17 -14.90 6.53
CA SER A 59 -5.18 -14.80 5.47
C SER A 59 -4.76 -13.81 4.40
N PHE A 60 -4.24 -12.65 4.80
CA PHE A 60 -3.73 -11.66 3.86
C PHE A 60 -2.63 -12.25 2.97
N LEU A 61 -1.61 -12.84 3.60
CA LEU A 61 -0.47 -13.40 2.86
C LEU A 61 -0.90 -14.52 1.91
N GLN A 62 -1.76 -15.43 2.38
CA GLN A 62 -2.24 -16.54 1.57
C GLN A 62 -3.02 -16.05 0.35
N LYS A 63 -3.91 -15.07 0.55
CA LYS A 63 -4.75 -14.57 -0.53
C LYS A 63 -3.96 -13.77 -1.57
N VAL A 64 -3.04 -12.90 -1.13
CA VAL A 64 -2.28 -12.11 -2.09
C VAL A 64 -1.28 -12.95 -2.88
N CYS A 65 -0.73 -14.00 -2.26
CA CYS A 65 0.19 -14.91 -2.96
C CYS A 65 -0.53 -15.82 -3.97
N ALA A 66 -1.80 -16.12 -3.73
CA ALA A 66 -2.58 -17.02 -4.60
C ALA A 66 -3.31 -16.29 -5.72
N ASN A 67 -3.48 -14.98 -5.64
CA ASN A 67 -4.27 -14.22 -6.60
C ASN A 67 -3.41 -13.75 -7.77
N ARG A 68 -3.74 -14.21 -8.98
CA ARG A 68 -2.98 -13.87 -10.20
C ARG A 68 -3.14 -12.42 -10.64
N ASP A 69 -4.18 -11.74 -10.17
CA ASP A 69 -4.42 -10.33 -10.48
C ASP A 69 -3.60 -9.40 -9.58
N ILE A 70 -2.88 -9.95 -8.61
CA ILE A 70 -1.99 -9.20 -7.73
C ILE A 70 -0.55 -9.54 -8.09
N GLN A 71 0.19 -8.52 -8.53
CA GLN A 71 1.60 -8.67 -8.85
C GLN A 71 2.45 -8.11 -7.70
N ILE A 72 3.21 -8.99 -7.07
CA ILE A 72 4.13 -8.60 -6.00
C ILE A 72 5.39 -8.03 -6.63
N ILE A 73 5.78 -6.83 -6.18
CA ILE A 73 6.94 -6.11 -6.71
C ILE A 73 8.01 -6.05 -5.62
N ALA A 74 9.15 -6.70 -5.88
CA ALA A 74 10.29 -6.64 -4.97
C ALA A 74 10.93 -5.25 -4.99
N SER A 75 11.41 -4.80 -3.85
CA SER A 75 12.14 -3.54 -3.73
C SER A 75 13.59 -3.77 -4.17
N SER A 76 13.97 -3.18 -5.30
CA SER A 76 15.36 -3.23 -5.77
C SER A 76 16.20 -2.18 -5.06
N LYS A 77 17.53 -2.36 -5.10
CA LYS A 77 18.44 -1.33 -4.56
C LYS A 77 18.30 -0.01 -5.34
N GLN A 78 18.12 -0.08 -6.65
CA GLN A 78 17.92 1.11 -7.46
C GLN A 78 16.67 1.88 -7.03
N PHE A 79 15.55 1.16 -6.82
CA PHE A 79 14.32 1.77 -6.34
C PHE A 79 14.53 2.46 -5.00
N LEU A 80 15.18 1.77 -4.06
CA LEU A 80 15.45 2.31 -2.73
C LEU A 80 16.32 3.57 -2.81
N ASP A 81 17.38 3.53 -3.61
CA ASP A 81 18.27 4.68 -3.79
C ASP A 81 17.52 5.90 -4.34
N GLU A 82 16.62 5.68 -5.31
CA GLU A 82 15.84 6.76 -5.90
C GLU A 82 14.84 7.36 -4.91
N VAL A 83 14.23 6.53 -4.08
CA VAL A 83 13.32 7.00 -3.03
C VAL A 83 14.08 7.79 -1.95
N ILE A 84 15.25 7.30 -1.57
CA ILE A 84 16.12 8.02 -0.62
C ILE A 84 16.47 9.41 -1.15
N GLU A 85 16.87 9.47 -2.41
CA GLU A 85 17.21 10.74 -3.04
C GLU A 85 16.01 11.70 -3.05
N LEU A 86 14.84 11.21 -3.40
CA LEU A 86 13.62 12.00 -3.38
C LEU A 86 13.30 12.51 -1.97
N TYR A 87 13.42 11.65 -0.98
CA TYR A 87 13.16 12.02 0.41
C TYR A 87 14.13 13.10 0.90
N LEU A 88 15.42 12.94 0.61
CA LEU A 88 16.44 13.90 1.03
C LEU A 88 16.31 15.25 0.31
N PHE A 89 15.83 15.24 -0.93
CA PHE A 89 15.64 16.46 -1.69
C PHE A 89 14.49 17.30 -1.13
N GLN A 90 13.45 16.68 -0.59
CA GLN A 90 12.30 17.38 -0.05
C GLN A 90 12.60 17.90 1.35
N SER A 91 12.47 19.21 1.57
CA SER A 91 12.69 19.82 2.86
C SER A 91 11.45 19.89 3.74
N ARG A 92 10.28 19.56 3.19
CA ARG A 92 9.02 19.61 3.94
C ARG A 92 8.85 18.36 4.78
N GLY A 93 8.44 18.54 6.05
CA GLY A 93 7.99 17.44 6.89
C GLY A 93 6.55 17.06 6.58
N GLY A 94 6.02 16.08 7.28
CA GLY A 94 4.61 15.67 7.22
C GLY A 94 4.34 14.38 6.48
N LEU A 95 5.20 13.99 5.53
CA LEU A 95 5.10 12.69 4.85
C LEU A 95 6.17 11.75 5.36
N SER A 96 5.81 10.48 5.51
CA SER A 96 6.74 9.44 5.92
C SER A 96 7.62 8.99 4.74
N PHE A 97 8.67 8.23 5.05
CA PHE A 97 9.50 7.63 4.02
C PHE A 97 8.69 6.72 3.09
N VAL A 98 7.77 5.93 3.65
CA VAL A 98 6.87 5.06 2.87
C VAL A 98 5.99 5.90 1.94
N ASP A 99 5.52 7.06 2.38
CA ASP A 99 4.74 7.97 1.53
C ASP A 99 5.57 8.42 0.32
N TYR A 100 6.87 8.70 0.51
CA TYR A 100 7.74 9.06 -0.61
C TYR A 100 7.94 7.89 -1.57
N ALA A 101 7.97 6.66 -1.07
CA ALA A 101 8.01 5.49 -1.94
C ALA A 101 6.77 5.42 -2.83
N LEU A 102 5.59 5.68 -2.26
CA LEU A 102 4.35 5.73 -3.01
C LEU A 102 4.32 6.88 -4.01
N LEU A 103 4.81 8.05 -3.63
CA LEU A 103 4.94 9.18 -4.55
C LEU A 103 5.84 8.84 -5.74
N PHE A 104 6.93 8.14 -5.49
CA PHE A 104 7.81 7.70 -6.56
C PHE A 104 7.08 6.75 -7.52
N LEU A 105 6.35 5.77 -6.98
CA LEU A 105 5.57 4.83 -7.78
C LEU A 105 4.43 5.52 -8.54
N SER A 106 3.91 6.62 -8.01
CA SER A 106 2.80 7.36 -8.65
C SER A 106 3.15 7.92 -10.01
N ARG A 107 4.43 7.99 -10.33
CA ARG A 107 4.89 8.43 -11.66
C ARG A 107 4.45 7.48 -12.77
N ARG A 108 4.20 6.21 -12.43
CA ARG A 108 3.87 5.17 -13.41
C ARG A 108 2.58 4.41 -13.10
N MET A 109 2.11 4.47 -11.87
CA MET A 109 0.95 3.70 -11.43
C MET A 109 0.00 4.58 -10.63
N LYS A 110 -1.28 4.24 -10.68
CA LYS A 110 -2.28 4.89 -9.85
C LYS A 110 -2.09 4.42 -8.40
N ILE A 111 -2.21 5.34 -7.46
CA ILE A 111 -2.12 5.04 -6.03
C ILE A 111 -3.48 5.30 -5.38
N LEU A 112 -3.98 4.33 -4.63
CA LEU A 112 -5.18 4.49 -3.81
C LEU A 112 -4.78 4.47 -2.34
N THR A 113 -5.19 5.49 -1.61
CA THR A 113 -4.89 5.66 -0.20
C THR A 113 -6.05 6.31 0.53
N PHE A 114 -6.15 6.04 1.83
CA PHE A 114 -7.08 6.76 2.71
C PHE A 114 -6.41 7.91 3.46
N ASP A 115 -5.10 8.09 3.26
CA ASP A 115 -4.35 9.18 3.89
C ASP A 115 -4.61 10.48 3.12
N ASN A 116 -5.25 11.45 3.77
CA ASN A 116 -5.63 12.70 3.13
C ASN A 116 -4.41 13.54 2.72
N ASP A 117 -3.35 13.52 3.51
CA ASP A 117 -2.14 14.30 3.20
C ASP A 117 -1.42 13.72 1.98
N LEU A 118 -1.31 12.39 1.91
CA LEU A 118 -0.73 11.74 0.75
C LEU A 118 -1.60 11.95 -0.48
N GLU A 119 -2.92 11.81 -0.36
CA GLU A 119 -3.84 11.99 -1.48
C GLU A 119 -3.73 13.38 -2.08
N LYS A 120 -3.64 14.43 -1.24
CA LYS A 120 -3.45 15.81 -1.69
C LYS A 120 -2.14 15.97 -2.47
N THR A 121 -1.08 15.33 -2.01
CA THR A 121 0.22 15.41 -2.65
C THR A 121 0.23 14.69 -4.01
N LEU A 122 -0.54 13.60 -4.13
CA LEU A 122 -0.68 12.85 -5.37
C LEU A 122 -1.43 13.63 -6.48
N LYS A 123 -2.24 14.59 -6.08
CA LYS A 123 -2.93 15.47 -7.02
C LYS A 123 -2.01 16.62 -7.43
#